data_71bc93eeb8f3bfa829c14b03db8ad337
#
_entry.id   71bc93eeb8f3bfa829c14b03db8ad337
#
_cell.length_a   1.000
_cell.length_b   1.000
_cell.length_c   1.000
_cell.angle_alpha   90.00
_cell.angle_beta   90.00
_cell.angle_gamma   90.00
#
_symmetry.space_group_name_H-M   'P 1'
#
loop_
_entity.id
_entity.type
_entity.pdbx_description
1 polymer ?
#
loop_
_entity_poly.entity_id
_entity_poly.type
_entity_poly.pdbx_seq_one_letter_code
_entity_poly.pdbx_strand_id
1 'polypeptide(L)'
;MFVRRRDNNWHFIEVCACWLLVSVAAALPSAASAAAPSATIETCFAPEDDCAAFAVQAIDHARREILVGAYGLTTGSGIVEALVRAYQRGVAVKLIVDKTTPCGHSSGVDLLASAGVPVWIDHSARIAHAKTMVIDGTLTLNGSYNRTRRAAANSEDLNLVASPAVAEAYAAHWRGRQALSVRFDRREDWCRAGVR
;
A
#
# COMPACT_ATOMS: atom_id res chain seq x y z
N MET A 1 -8.49 0.88 -101.87
CA MET A 1 -7.40 0.06 -102.44
C MET A 1 -7.09 -1.06 -101.45
N PHE A 2 -7.21 -2.27 -101.92
CA PHE A 2 -6.90 -3.54 -101.29
C PHE A 2 -5.78 -3.49 -100.24
N VAL A 3 -5.77 -4.30 -99.14
CA VAL A 3 -5.37 -5.69 -99.16
C VAL A 3 -5.42 -6.34 -97.71
N ARG A 4 -5.92 -7.51 -97.72
CA ARG A 4 -5.59 -8.78 -97.01
C ARG A 4 -5.56 -8.93 -95.53
N ARG A 5 -6.47 -9.75 -95.12
CA ARG A 5 -6.43 -10.60 -93.93
C ARG A 5 -5.22 -11.51 -93.86
N ARG A 6 -4.73 -11.72 -92.62
CA ARG A 6 -3.94 -12.93 -92.33
C ARG A 6 -4.48 -13.50 -90.99
N ASP A 7 -5.07 -14.64 -91.10
CA ASP A 7 -5.47 -15.47 -90.01
C ASP A 7 -4.26 -16.11 -89.36
N ASN A 8 -4.05 -15.97 -88.05
CA ASN A 8 -3.13 -16.80 -87.33
C ASN A 8 -3.89 -17.39 -86.14
N ASN A 9 -4.22 -18.66 -86.30
CA ASN A 9 -4.78 -19.55 -85.35
C ASN A 9 -3.72 -19.91 -84.31
N TRP A 10 -3.87 -19.48 -83.04
CA TRP A 10 -3.04 -19.92 -81.95
C TRP A 10 -3.93 -20.75 -80.99
N HIS A 11 -3.63 -22.04 -80.98
CA HIS A 11 -4.21 -22.98 -79.97
C HIS A 11 -3.65 -22.59 -78.62
N PHE A 12 -4.49 -22.10 -77.74
CA PHE A 12 -4.16 -22.00 -76.32
C PHE A 12 -4.38 -23.35 -75.67
N ILE A 13 -3.26 -23.95 -75.18
CA ILE A 13 -3.28 -25.07 -74.28
C ILE A 13 -3.63 -24.53 -72.90
N GLU A 14 -4.82 -24.83 -72.38
CA GLU A 14 -5.20 -24.56 -71.02
C GLU A 14 -4.43 -25.49 -70.09
N VAL A 15 -3.43 -24.95 -69.40
CA VAL A 15 -2.76 -25.64 -68.29
C VAL A 15 -3.58 -25.34 -67.05
N CYS A 16 -4.41 -26.31 -66.65
CA CYS A 16 -5.13 -26.26 -65.40
C CYS A 16 -4.18 -26.41 -64.21
N ALA A 17 -3.71 -25.29 -63.65
CA ALA A 17 -2.89 -25.27 -62.45
C ALA A 17 -3.80 -25.38 -61.20
N CYS A 18 -3.90 -26.60 -60.68
CA CYS A 18 -4.59 -26.88 -59.44
C CYS A 18 -3.73 -26.31 -58.26
N TRP A 19 -4.08 -25.11 -57.73
CA TRP A 19 -3.50 -24.55 -56.52
C TRP A 19 -4.11 -25.24 -55.30
N LEU A 20 -3.39 -26.16 -54.70
CA LEU A 20 -3.69 -26.68 -53.36
C LEU A 20 -3.36 -25.60 -52.36
N LEU A 21 -4.40 -24.91 -51.86
CA LEU A 21 -4.28 -24.02 -50.71
C LEU A 21 -4.10 -24.86 -49.44
N VAL A 22 -2.87 -25.04 -49.02
CA VAL A 22 -2.56 -25.60 -47.69
C VAL A 22 -2.79 -24.48 -46.65
N SER A 23 -3.95 -24.51 -46.00
CA SER A 23 -4.25 -23.62 -44.88
C SER A 23 -3.46 -24.05 -43.65
N VAL A 24 -2.32 -23.40 -43.40
CA VAL A 24 -1.59 -23.55 -42.12
C VAL A 24 -2.36 -22.75 -41.07
N ALA A 25 -3.16 -23.42 -40.28
CA ALA A 25 -3.74 -22.87 -39.08
C ALA A 25 -2.63 -22.62 -38.04
N ALA A 26 -2.14 -21.39 -37.96
CA ALA A 26 -1.26 -20.97 -36.89
C ALA A 26 -2.04 -21.00 -35.57
N ALA A 27 -1.81 -22.02 -34.74
CA ALA A 27 -2.29 -22.04 -33.38
C ALA A 27 -1.59 -20.91 -32.59
N LEU A 28 -2.29 -19.81 -32.34
CA LEU A 28 -1.83 -18.77 -31.45
C LEU A 28 -1.74 -19.36 -30.03
N PRO A 29 -0.60 -19.23 -29.34
CA PRO A 29 -0.53 -19.66 -27.95
C PRO A 29 -1.55 -18.84 -27.16
N SER A 30 -2.50 -19.53 -26.52
CA SER A 30 -3.41 -18.92 -25.57
C SER A 30 -2.56 -18.35 -24.43
N ALA A 31 -2.48 -17.02 -24.33
CA ALA A 31 -1.86 -16.37 -23.20
C ALA A 31 -2.63 -16.81 -21.94
N ALA A 32 -2.05 -17.68 -21.14
CA ALA A 32 -2.58 -18.01 -19.83
C ALA A 32 -2.68 -16.69 -19.05
N SER A 33 -3.90 -16.24 -18.81
CA SER A 33 -4.15 -15.10 -17.95
C SER A 33 -3.63 -15.47 -16.56
N ALA A 34 -2.49 -14.88 -16.18
CA ALA A 34 -2.01 -15.00 -14.82
C ALA A 34 -3.10 -14.44 -13.90
N ALA A 35 -3.71 -15.29 -13.07
CA ALA A 35 -4.66 -14.84 -12.07
C ALA A 35 -4.01 -13.72 -11.25
N ALA A 36 -4.69 -12.59 -11.13
CA ALA A 36 -4.21 -11.50 -10.28
C ALA A 36 -3.99 -12.08 -8.86
N PRO A 37 -2.87 -11.74 -8.19
CA PRO A 37 -2.59 -12.26 -6.86
C PRO A 37 -3.77 -11.94 -5.93
N SER A 38 -4.40 -12.98 -5.38
CA SER A 38 -5.53 -12.83 -4.47
C SER A 38 -5.05 -12.15 -3.18
N ALA A 39 -5.69 -11.03 -2.80
CA ALA A 39 -5.49 -10.45 -1.48
C ALA A 39 -6.22 -11.29 -0.44
N THR A 40 -5.59 -11.59 0.70
CA THR A 40 -6.29 -12.11 1.87
C THR A 40 -6.51 -10.99 2.87
N ILE A 41 -7.67 -11.00 3.52
CA ILE A 41 -8.05 -9.98 4.50
C ILE A 41 -8.48 -10.71 5.78
N GLU A 42 -7.85 -10.33 6.89
CA GLU A 42 -8.28 -10.68 8.24
C GLU A 42 -8.83 -9.42 8.91
N THR A 43 -9.92 -9.55 9.63
CA THR A 43 -10.61 -8.40 10.23
C THR A 43 -10.78 -8.61 11.72
N CYS A 44 -10.58 -7.54 12.49
CA CYS A 44 -10.80 -7.46 13.92
C CYS A 44 -11.82 -6.36 14.20
N PHE A 45 -12.79 -6.63 15.06
CA PHE A 45 -13.82 -5.68 15.49
C PHE A 45 -13.73 -5.40 16.98
N ALA A 46 -13.53 -4.15 17.36
CA ALA A 46 -13.60 -3.72 18.74
C ALA A 46 -15.04 -3.24 19.06
N PRO A 47 -15.53 -3.43 20.28
CA PRO A 47 -14.82 -3.92 21.46
C PRO A 47 -14.82 -5.44 21.65
N GLU A 48 -15.42 -6.21 20.72
CA GLU A 48 -15.59 -7.65 20.83
C GLU A 48 -14.27 -8.41 20.79
N ASP A 49 -13.33 -7.91 19.96
CA ASP A 49 -11.99 -8.49 19.77
C ASP A 49 -10.90 -7.58 20.34
N ASP A 50 -9.75 -8.16 20.70
CA ASP A 50 -8.56 -7.40 21.08
C ASP A 50 -7.78 -6.93 19.85
N CYS A 51 -8.26 -5.85 19.21
CA CYS A 51 -7.63 -5.26 18.03
C CYS A 51 -6.24 -4.63 18.32
N ALA A 52 -5.94 -4.32 19.59
CA ALA A 52 -4.61 -3.89 19.98
C ALA A 52 -3.63 -5.07 19.90
N ALA A 53 -3.98 -6.24 20.47
CA ALA A 53 -3.18 -7.45 20.39
C ALA A 53 -3.01 -7.92 18.92
N PHE A 54 -4.08 -7.83 18.10
CA PHE A 54 -4.03 -8.14 16.68
C PHE A 54 -2.98 -7.27 15.93
N ALA A 55 -2.97 -5.95 16.17
CA ALA A 55 -1.96 -5.05 15.60
C ALA A 55 -0.55 -5.35 16.14
N VAL A 56 -0.42 -5.60 17.46
CA VAL A 56 0.86 -5.93 18.11
C VAL A 56 1.47 -7.20 17.51
N GLN A 57 0.66 -8.23 17.27
CA GLN A 57 1.12 -9.46 16.63
C GLN A 57 1.74 -9.19 15.25
N ALA A 58 1.08 -8.39 14.41
CA ALA A 58 1.62 -8.02 13.10
C ALA A 58 2.95 -7.25 13.21
N ILE A 59 3.06 -6.30 14.17
CA ILE A 59 4.28 -5.51 14.43
C ILE A 59 5.42 -6.42 14.93
N ASP A 60 5.14 -7.34 15.85
CA ASP A 60 6.16 -8.22 16.42
C ASP A 60 6.72 -9.23 15.39
N HIS A 61 5.96 -9.54 14.33
CA HIS A 61 6.42 -10.36 13.20
C HIS A 61 7.16 -9.59 12.11
N ALA A 62 7.15 -8.26 12.12
CA ALA A 62 7.86 -7.41 11.15
C ALA A 62 9.37 -7.67 11.14
N ARG A 63 9.97 -7.70 9.94
CA ARG A 63 11.39 -8.04 9.72
C ARG A 63 12.21 -6.91 9.10
N ARG A 64 11.62 -6.01 8.32
CA ARG A 64 12.34 -5.03 7.52
C ARG A 64 11.91 -3.59 7.78
N GLU A 65 10.65 -3.28 7.56
CA GLU A 65 10.14 -1.91 7.61
C GLU A 65 8.69 -1.85 8.12
N ILE A 66 8.39 -0.82 8.89
CA ILE A 66 7.04 -0.45 9.29
C ILE A 66 6.84 1.05 9.00
N LEU A 67 5.88 1.36 8.11
CA LEU A 67 5.47 2.73 7.79
C LEU A 67 4.10 3.01 8.43
N VAL A 68 4.03 3.93 9.37
CA VAL A 68 2.81 4.22 10.14
C VAL A 68 2.26 5.59 9.77
N GLY A 69 0.97 5.67 9.43
CA GLY A 69 0.19 6.90 9.41
C GLY A 69 -0.81 6.88 10.56
N ALA A 70 -0.71 7.79 11.53
CA ALA A 70 -1.53 7.76 12.72
C ALA A 70 -2.11 9.13 13.10
N TYR A 71 -3.44 9.18 13.27
CA TYR A 71 -4.12 10.30 13.90
C TYR A 71 -4.05 10.19 15.42
N GLY A 72 -4.56 9.09 15.98
CA GLY A 72 -4.53 8.81 17.42
C GLY A 72 -3.43 7.82 17.75
N LEU A 73 -2.54 8.20 18.67
CA LEU A 73 -1.39 7.40 19.09
C LEU A 73 -1.09 7.69 20.56
N THR A 74 -1.36 6.73 21.46
CA THR A 74 -1.11 6.92 22.90
C THR A 74 -0.32 5.77 23.49
N THR A 75 0.48 6.08 24.52
CA THR A 75 1.12 5.07 25.36
C THR A 75 0.08 4.22 26.10
N GLY A 76 0.45 3.00 26.47
CA GLY A 76 -0.44 2.06 27.17
C GLY A 76 -1.48 1.40 26.25
N SER A 77 -1.37 1.56 24.93
CA SER A 77 -2.14 0.79 23.95
C SER A 77 -1.50 -0.56 23.62
N GLY A 78 -0.25 -0.79 24.02
CA GLY A 78 0.58 -1.91 23.58
C GLY A 78 1.22 -1.71 22.20
N ILE A 79 0.57 -0.94 21.33
CA ILE A 79 1.02 -0.72 19.93
C ILE A 79 2.28 0.18 19.89
N VAL A 80 2.31 1.28 20.65
CA VAL A 80 3.45 2.17 20.74
C VAL A 80 4.68 1.42 21.25
N GLU A 81 4.49 0.63 22.29
CA GLU A 81 5.53 -0.19 22.90
C GLU A 81 6.03 -1.27 21.93
N ALA A 82 5.15 -1.88 21.14
CA ALA A 82 5.50 -2.84 20.08
C ALA A 82 6.33 -2.19 18.98
N LEU A 83 6.00 -0.97 18.54
CA LEU A 83 6.77 -0.22 17.55
C LEU A 83 8.19 0.10 18.06
N VAL A 84 8.32 0.46 19.35
CA VAL A 84 9.64 0.64 19.99
C VAL A 84 10.43 -0.67 19.98
N ARG A 85 9.82 -1.80 20.37
CA ARG A 85 10.48 -3.11 20.32
C ARG A 85 10.90 -3.49 18.90
N ALA A 86 10.05 -3.22 17.89
CA ALA A 86 10.38 -3.49 16.49
C ALA A 86 11.61 -2.68 16.05
N TYR A 87 11.66 -1.39 16.40
CA TYR A 87 12.82 -0.53 16.12
C TYR A 87 14.09 -1.04 16.80
N GLN A 88 14.01 -1.46 18.06
CA GLN A 88 15.13 -2.03 18.82
C GLN A 88 15.65 -3.36 18.23
N ARG A 89 14.76 -4.13 17.55
CA ARG A 89 15.16 -5.32 16.78
C ARG A 89 15.85 -4.99 15.45
N GLY A 90 15.95 -3.71 15.07
CA GLY A 90 16.55 -3.28 13.81
C GLY A 90 15.55 -3.13 12.65
N VAL A 91 14.24 -3.22 12.90
CA VAL A 91 13.22 -2.92 11.90
C VAL A 91 13.20 -1.42 11.62
N ALA A 92 13.14 -1.00 10.36
CA ALA A 92 13.07 0.40 9.95
C ALA A 92 11.68 0.98 10.22
N VAL A 93 11.39 1.36 11.48
CA VAL A 93 10.10 1.94 11.88
C VAL A 93 10.09 3.44 11.62
N LYS A 94 9.06 3.94 10.91
CA LYS A 94 8.87 5.36 10.59
C LYS A 94 7.41 5.75 10.78
N LEU A 95 7.15 6.94 11.34
CA LEU A 95 5.79 7.41 11.60
C LEU A 95 5.52 8.80 11.00
N ILE A 96 4.31 8.97 10.47
CA ILE A 96 3.73 10.30 10.22
C ILE A 96 2.51 10.43 11.12
N VAL A 97 2.41 11.52 11.87
CA VAL A 97 1.30 11.79 12.76
C VAL A 97 0.66 13.15 12.45
N ASP A 98 -0.60 13.32 12.83
CA ASP A 98 -1.28 14.62 12.74
C ASP A 98 -0.61 15.66 13.65
N LYS A 99 -0.71 16.93 13.24
CA LYS A 99 -0.16 18.09 13.98
C LYS A 99 -0.65 18.20 15.42
N THR A 100 -1.82 17.65 15.74
CA THR A 100 -2.37 17.66 17.09
C THR A 100 -1.91 16.50 17.96
N THR A 101 -1.37 15.45 17.34
CA THR A 101 -0.98 14.20 18.05
C THR A 101 0.10 14.41 19.10
N PRO A 102 1.16 15.21 18.90
CA PRO A 102 2.18 15.46 19.94
C PRO A 102 1.61 16.08 21.22
N CYS A 103 0.54 16.87 21.09
CA CYS A 103 -0.05 17.62 22.20
C CYS A 103 -1.14 16.84 22.95
N GLY A 104 -1.46 15.63 22.49
CA GLY A 104 -2.44 14.77 23.15
C GLY A 104 -1.96 14.29 24.52
N HIS A 105 -2.88 14.25 25.49
CA HIS A 105 -2.58 13.61 26.78
C HIS A 105 -2.18 12.14 26.56
N SER A 106 -1.06 11.73 27.14
CA SER A 106 -0.47 10.40 26.92
C SER A 106 -0.03 10.12 25.47
N SER A 107 0.33 11.16 24.70
CA SER A 107 0.89 10.98 23.36
C SER A 107 2.07 9.99 23.34
N GLY A 108 2.06 9.06 22.39
CA GLY A 108 3.15 8.11 22.18
C GLY A 108 4.34 8.68 21.40
N VAL A 109 4.22 9.93 20.91
CA VAL A 109 5.26 10.55 20.04
C VAL A 109 6.58 10.71 20.78
N ASP A 110 6.55 11.22 22.03
CA ASP A 110 7.76 11.42 22.83
C ASP A 110 8.47 10.10 23.16
N LEU A 111 7.72 9.05 23.47
CA LEU A 111 8.29 7.72 23.75
C LEU A 111 8.99 7.17 22.51
N LEU A 112 8.34 7.23 21.34
CA LEU A 112 8.93 6.78 20.07
C LEU A 112 10.16 7.59 19.69
N ALA A 113 10.09 8.93 19.78
CA ALA A 113 11.22 9.80 19.45
C ALA A 113 12.38 9.61 20.42
N SER A 114 12.11 9.36 21.72
CA SER A 114 13.14 9.06 22.74
C SER A 114 13.84 7.73 22.48
N ALA A 115 13.13 6.76 21.91
CA ALA A 115 13.70 5.48 21.48
C ALA A 115 14.49 5.59 20.15
N GLY A 116 14.53 6.78 19.52
CA GLY A 116 15.21 7.03 18.25
C GLY A 116 14.35 6.80 17.01
N VAL A 117 13.07 6.42 17.18
CA VAL A 117 12.17 6.18 16.04
C VAL A 117 11.93 7.49 15.29
N PRO A 118 12.12 7.52 13.96
CA PRO A 118 11.82 8.66 13.13
C PRO A 118 10.32 9.00 13.09
N VAL A 119 9.95 10.22 13.53
CA VAL A 119 8.58 10.72 13.50
C VAL A 119 8.51 12.01 12.68
N TRP A 120 7.48 12.17 11.87
CA TRP A 120 7.13 13.39 11.12
C TRP A 120 5.75 13.88 11.51
N ILE A 121 5.60 15.20 11.49
CA ILE A 121 4.34 15.89 11.74
C ILE A 121 3.75 16.34 10.41
N ASP A 122 2.57 15.85 10.07
CA ASP A 122 1.83 16.29 8.90
C ASP A 122 0.91 17.45 9.25
N HIS A 123 1.27 18.65 8.81
CA HIS A 123 0.49 19.87 8.94
C HIS A 123 -0.04 20.37 7.60
N SER A 124 0.25 19.67 6.51
CA SER A 124 -0.16 20.09 5.17
C SER A 124 -1.64 19.80 4.87
N ALA A 125 -2.24 18.85 5.60
CA ALA A 125 -3.67 18.59 5.55
C ALA A 125 -4.40 19.32 6.69
N ARG A 126 -5.72 19.58 6.51
CA ARG A 126 -6.57 20.08 7.59
C ARG A 126 -6.49 19.17 8.81
N ILE A 127 -6.59 17.87 8.60
CA ILE A 127 -6.40 16.78 9.58
C ILE A 127 -5.71 15.61 8.85
N ALA A 128 -4.59 15.14 9.38
CA ALA A 128 -3.96 13.91 8.91
C ALA A 128 -4.60 12.70 9.63
N HIS A 129 -5.81 12.31 9.20
CA HIS A 129 -6.68 11.37 9.90
C HIS A 129 -6.41 9.89 9.54
N ALA A 130 -5.23 9.55 9.05
CA ALA A 130 -4.87 8.19 8.69
C ALA A 130 -4.77 7.26 9.92
N LYS A 131 -5.14 5.99 9.73
CA LYS A 131 -4.96 4.90 10.68
C LYS A 131 -4.43 3.70 9.91
N THR A 132 -3.24 3.89 9.32
CA THR A 132 -2.64 2.93 8.40
C THR A 132 -1.28 2.46 8.91
N MET A 133 -0.91 1.26 8.54
CA MET A 133 0.42 0.73 8.78
C MET A 133 0.78 -0.22 7.63
N VAL A 134 1.93 0.00 6.99
CA VAL A 134 2.48 -0.93 6.00
C VAL A 134 3.62 -1.68 6.65
N ILE A 135 3.62 -3.00 6.56
CA ILE A 135 4.64 -3.88 7.15
C ILE A 135 5.30 -4.67 6.03
N ASP A 136 6.61 -4.58 5.97
CA ASP A 136 7.50 -5.34 5.07
C ASP A 136 7.15 -5.24 3.58
N GLY A 137 6.34 -4.22 3.18
CA GLY A 137 5.88 -4.04 1.81
C GLY A 137 4.91 -5.12 1.30
N THR A 138 4.33 -5.90 2.19
CA THR A 138 3.43 -7.01 1.86
C THR A 138 2.12 -7.00 2.63
N LEU A 139 2.10 -6.41 3.82
CA LEU A 139 0.94 -6.33 4.69
C LEU A 139 0.53 -4.88 4.89
N THR A 140 -0.78 -4.63 4.99
CA THR A 140 -1.34 -3.32 5.31
C THR A 140 -2.39 -3.46 6.40
N LEU A 141 -2.21 -2.78 7.54
CA LEU A 141 -3.28 -2.58 8.50
C LEU A 141 -3.98 -1.25 8.20
N ASN A 142 -5.31 -1.29 8.12
CA ASN A 142 -6.14 -0.11 7.93
C ASN A 142 -7.52 -0.31 8.59
N GLY A 143 -8.26 0.77 8.78
CA GLY A 143 -9.59 0.74 9.38
C GLY A 143 -9.87 2.02 10.16
N SER A 144 -10.91 1.97 11.01
CA SER A 144 -11.25 3.09 11.87
C SER A 144 -10.41 3.11 13.16
N TYR A 145 -9.82 1.97 13.57
CA TYR A 145 -9.15 1.76 14.85
C TYR A 145 -7.94 2.68 15.06
N ASN A 146 -8.03 3.61 16.00
CA ASN A 146 -6.91 4.44 16.45
C ASN A 146 -5.92 3.62 17.31
N ARG A 147 -4.64 4.00 17.30
CA ARG A 147 -3.60 3.36 18.12
C ARG A 147 -3.61 3.92 19.54
N THR A 148 -4.79 3.97 20.15
CA THR A 148 -5.02 4.54 21.47
C THR A 148 -5.64 3.50 22.39
N ARG A 149 -5.39 3.64 23.71
CA ARG A 149 -6.05 2.77 24.71
C ARG A 149 -7.58 2.88 24.69
N ARG A 150 -8.12 4.06 24.31
CA ARG A 150 -9.57 4.28 24.25
C ARG A 150 -10.23 3.53 23.09
N ALA A 151 -9.51 3.30 22.01
CA ALA A 151 -10.07 2.64 20.83
C ALA A 151 -10.56 1.21 21.13
N ALA A 152 -9.96 0.53 22.11
CA ALA A 152 -10.40 -0.81 22.52
C ALA A 152 -11.83 -0.86 23.09
N ALA A 153 -12.39 0.27 23.51
CA ALA A 153 -13.76 0.35 24.04
C ALA A 153 -14.76 0.99 23.05
N ASN A 154 -14.30 1.38 21.87
CA ASN A 154 -15.16 1.95 20.82
C ASN A 154 -15.64 0.84 19.88
N SER A 155 -16.71 1.11 19.11
CA SER A 155 -17.05 0.31 17.94
C SER A 155 -16.12 0.70 16.78
N GLU A 156 -15.13 -0.14 16.49
CA GLU A 156 -14.07 0.11 15.49
C GLU A 156 -13.80 -1.15 14.68
N ASP A 157 -13.23 -0.96 13.49
CA ASP A 157 -12.68 -2.04 12.66
C ASP A 157 -11.18 -1.88 12.44
N LEU A 158 -10.49 -3.00 12.31
CA LEU A 158 -9.10 -3.07 11.89
C LEU A 158 -8.88 -4.25 10.94
N ASN A 159 -8.44 -3.97 9.73
CA ASN A 159 -8.19 -4.97 8.71
C ASN A 159 -6.68 -5.17 8.52
N LEU A 160 -6.25 -6.42 8.39
CA LEU A 160 -4.93 -6.83 7.92
C LEU A 160 -5.07 -7.37 6.50
N VAL A 161 -4.57 -6.64 5.54
CA VAL A 161 -4.61 -6.99 4.11
C VAL A 161 -3.25 -7.52 3.69
N ALA A 162 -3.16 -8.79 3.32
CA ALA A 162 -1.97 -9.39 2.74
C ALA A 162 -2.04 -9.26 1.21
N SER A 163 -1.38 -8.23 0.67
CA SER A 163 -1.28 -7.94 -0.75
C SER A 163 -0.11 -6.99 -1.02
N PRO A 164 0.93 -7.42 -1.73
CA PRO A 164 2.04 -6.54 -2.09
C PRO A 164 1.59 -5.30 -2.90
N ALA A 165 0.60 -5.45 -3.77
CA ALA A 165 0.08 -4.35 -4.59
C ALA A 165 -0.62 -3.28 -3.71
N VAL A 166 -1.43 -3.71 -2.73
CA VAL A 166 -2.07 -2.80 -1.77
C VAL A 166 -1.02 -2.14 -0.88
N ALA A 167 -0.07 -2.92 -0.36
CA ALA A 167 1.01 -2.42 0.48
C ALA A 167 1.86 -1.36 -0.24
N GLU A 168 2.19 -1.58 -1.52
CA GLU A 168 2.93 -0.59 -2.32
C GLU A 168 2.13 0.71 -2.54
N ALA A 169 0.82 0.61 -2.81
CA ALA A 169 -0.03 1.80 -2.97
C ALA A 169 -0.06 2.64 -1.68
N TYR A 170 -0.22 1.99 -0.51
CA TYR A 170 -0.16 2.67 0.79
C TYR A 170 1.22 3.22 1.11
N ALA A 171 2.29 2.49 0.82
CA ALA A 171 3.66 2.95 1.01
C ALA A 171 4.01 4.15 0.13
N ALA A 172 3.58 4.15 -1.14
CA ALA A 172 3.75 5.27 -2.05
C ALA A 172 3.01 6.53 -1.54
N HIS A 173 1.75 6.37 -1.09
CA HIS A 173 0.99 7.45 -0.47
C HIS A 173 1.70 7.96 0.80
N TRP A 174 2.17 7.07 1.67
CA TRP A 174 2.90 7.43 2.89
C TRP A 174 4.15 8.26 2.56
N ARG A 175 4.97 7.83 1.58
CA ARG A 175 6.17 8.57 1.13
C ARG A 175 5.82 9.97 0.61
N GLY A 176 4.71 10.09 -0.14
CA GLY A 176 4.20 11.38 -0.60
C GLY A 176 3.81 12.30 0.56
N ARG A 177 3.15 11.77 1.60
CA ARG A 177 2.82 12.53 2.82
C ARG A 177 4.08 12.92 3.60
N GLN A 178 5.04 12.03 3.73
CA GLN A 178 6.31 12.29 4.39
C GLN A 178 7.06 13.48 3.78
N ALA A 179 7.07 13.57 2.44
CA ALA A 179 7.73 14.68 1.73
C ALA A 179 7.10 16.06 2.02
N LEU A 180 5.84 16.08 2.48
CA LEU A 180 5.10 17.30 2.86
C LEU A 180 5.13 17.55 4.38
N SER A 181 5.74 16.67 5.16
CA SER A 181 5.73 16.70 6.62
C SER A 181 7.06 17.20 7.19
N VAL A 182 7.02 17.74 8.40
CA VAL A 182 8.21 18.22 9.10
C VAL A 182 8.69 17.16 10.10
N ARG A 183 10.01 16.97 10.19
CA ARG A 183 10.60 16.07 11.17
C ARG A 183 10.29 16.55 12.59
N PHE A 184 9.77 15.67 13.43
CA PHE A 184 9.56 15.98 14.85
C PHE A 184 10.89 16.16 15.58
N ASP A 185 11.04 17.31 16.26
CA ASP A 185 12.16 17.59 17.18
C ASP A 185 11.58 17.82 18.58
N ARG A 186 12.01 17.01 19.54
CA ARG A 186 11.57 17.11 20.95
C ARG A 186 11.95 18.42 21.62
N ARG A 187 12.90 19.19 21.07
CA ARG A 187 13.31 20.50 21.58
C ARG A 187 12.35 21.62 21.19
N GLU A 188 11.51 21.39 20.21
CA GLU A 188 10.51 22.35 19.77
C GLU A 188 9.23 22.22 20.60
N ASP A 189 8.59 23.35 20.89
CA ASP A 189 7.28 23.39 21.54
C ASP A 189 6.16 23.26 20.52
N TRP A 190 5.88 22.04 20.09
CA TRP A 190 4.85 21.73 19.09
C TRP A 190 3.43 22.14 19.55
N CYS A 191 3.22 22.35 20.84
CA CYS A 191 1.91 22.63 21.40
C CYS A 191 1.65 24.12 21.56
N ARG A 192 2.70 24.94 21.73
CA ARG A 192 2.59 26.42 21.82
C ARG A 192 2.56 27.06 20.43
N ALA A 193 3.28 26.53 19.50
CA ALA A 193 3.40 27.07 18.14
C ALA A 193 2.12 26.87 17.35
N GLY A 194 0.95 27.15 17.96
CA GLY A 194 -0.35 27.16 17.29
C GLY A 194 -0.29 26.67 15.85
N VAL A 195 -0.15 25.38 15.64
CA VAL A 195 -0.16 24.78 14.30
C VAL A 195 -1.57 24.96 13.77
N ARG A 196 -1.84 26.16 13.28
CA ARG A 196 -3.10 26.60 12.66
C ARG A 196 -3.03 26.37 11.16
#